data_47343783a72c4bb3245db0cb44ea2fa3
#
_entry.id   47343783a72c4bb3245db0cb44ea2fa3
#
_cell.length_a   1.000
_cell.length_b   1.000
_cell.length_c   1.000
_cell.angle_alpha   90.00
_cell.angle_beta   90.00
_cell.angle_gamma   90.00
#
_symmetry.space_group_name_H-M   'P 1'
#
loop_
_entity.id
_entity.type
_entity.pdbx_description
1 polymer ?
#
loop_
_entity_poly.entity_id
_entity_poly.type
_entity_poly.pdbx_seq_one_letter_code
_entity_poly.pdbx_strand_id
1 'polypeptide(L)'
;MIVYFDTSAFLKLVIAEPGSVVAVRAWTDADQVAACRLLYPEARAGLAQARRMGRLPARFAGASRRTLEALWADVEVVEITLHVGQAAGDAAEQHGLRGYDAVHLASAVHASADALVCADTDLLRAALACGLAVVDARS
;
A
#
# COMPACT_ATOMS: atom_id res chain seq x y z
N MET A 1 -13.42 7.71 -7.96
CA MET A 1 -12.24 6.92 -8.40
C MET A 1 -11.82 6.00 -7.27
N ILE A 2 -11.55 4.75 -7.59
CA ILE A 2 -11.04 3.76 -6.65
C ILE A 2 -9.52 3.81 -6.71
N VAL A 3 -8.86 4.03 -5.58
CA VAL A 3 -7.40 3.96 -5.51
C VAL A 3 -6.97 2.80 -4.63
N TYR A 4 -5.93 2.11 -5.04
CA TYR A 4 -5.32 1.04 -4.25
C TYR A 4 -4.05 1.56 -3.60
N PHE A 5 -3.91 1.32 -2.31
CA PHE A 5 -2.69 1.65 -1.57
C PHE A 5 -1.87 0.39 -1.30
N ASP A 6 -0.59 0.42 -1.64
CA ASP A 6 0.33 -0.56 -1.09
C ASP A 6 0.79 -0.12 0.31
N THR A 7 1.53 -0.98 0.99
CA THR A 7 1.97 -0.72 2.35
C THR A 7 2.90 0.47 2.44
N SER A 8 3.79 0.65 1.46
CA SER A 8 4.77 1.76 1.47
C SER A 8 4.08 3.12 1.44
N ALA A 9 3.04 3.27 0.62
CA ALA A 9 2.26 4.50 0.53
C ALA A 9 1.36 4.69 1.75
N PHE A 10 0.75 3.62 2.25
CA PHE A 10 -0.11 3.67 3.43
C PHE A 10 0.65 4.16 4.66
N LEU A 11 1.87 3.70 4.86
CA LEU A 11 2.70 4.13 5.99
C LEU A 11 2.99 5.63 5.96
N LYS A 12 3.01 6.26 4.80
CA LYS A 12 3.19 7.71 4.66
C LYS A 12 2.01 8.52 5.17
N LEU A 13 0.86 7.89 5.36
CA LEU A 13 -0.30 8.49 6.02
C LEU A 13 -0.16 8.50 7.55
N VAL A 14 0.67 7.62 8.07
CA VAL A 14 0.83 7.40 9.52
C VAL A 14 2.12 8.04 10.04
N ILE A 15 3.18 8.00 9.25
CA ILE A 15 4.49 8.59 9.59
C ILE A 15 4.78 9.69 8.56
N ALA A 16 5.04 10.92 9.04
CA ALA A 16 5.40 12.02 8.17
C ALA A 16 6.80 11.80 7.60
N GLU A 17 6.89 11.71 6.27
CA GLU A 17 8.13 11.50 5.53
C GLU A 17 7.97 11.99 4.09
N PRO A 18 9.04 12.02 3.26
CA PRO A 18 8.89 12.39 1.86
C PRO A 18 7.81 11.56 1.16
N GLY A 19 6.92 12.21 0.42
CA GLY A 19 5.79 11.56 -0.23
C GLY A 19 4.49 11.57 0.56
N SER A 20 4.51 11.93 1.85
CA SER A 20 3.30 11.95 2.68
C SER A 20 2.23 12.89 2.13
N VAL A 21 2.61 14.06 1.60
CA VAL A 21 1.66 15.01 1.01
C VAL A 21 0.92 14.39 -0.18
N VAL A 22 1.66 13.68 -1.03
CA VAL A 22 1.09 12.98 -2.20
C VAL A 22 0.15 11.87 -1.75
N ALA A 23 0.56 11.06 -0.77
CA ALA A 23 -0.26 9.97 -0.24
C ALA A 23 -1.55 10.50 0.40
N VAL A 24 -1.47 11.56 1.22
CA VAL A 24 -2.64 12.18 1.86
C VAL A 24 -3.61 12.71 0.81
N ARG A 25 -3.12 13.39 -0.21
CA ARG A 25 -3.96 13.88 -1.29
C ARG A 25 -4.68 12.73 -2.00
N ALA A 26 -3.95 11.69 -2.38
CA ALA A 26 -4.54 10.53 -3.05
C ALA A 26 -5.62 9.86 -2.19
N TRP A 27 -5.40 9.78 -0.88
CA TRP A 27 -6.39 9.24 0.06
C TRP A 27 -7.64 10.13 0.12
N THR A 28 -7.44 11.43 0.28
CA THR A 28 -8.54 12.38 0.48
C THR A 28 -9.41 12.53 -0.77
N ASP A 29 -8.79 12.49 -1.95
CA ASP A 29 -9.50 12.70 -3.22
C ASP A 29 -10.19 11.43 -3.74
N ALA A 30 -9.90 10.26 -3.17
CA ALA A 30 -10.50 9.01 -3.58
C ALA A 30 -11.96 8.89 -3.12
N ASP A 31 -12.80 8.30 -3.98
CA ASP A 31 -14.15 7.89 -3.57
C ASP A 31 -14.08 6.63 -2.70
N GLN A 32 -13.12 5.75 -2.99
CA GLN A 32 -12.93 4.51 -2.27
C GLN A 32 -11.44 4.16 -2.26
N VAL A 33 -10.95 3.70 -1.12
CA VAL A 33 -9.58 3.19 -0.98
C VAL A 33 -9.63 1.69 -0.77
N ALA A 34 -8.89 0.95 -1.59
CA ALA A 34 -8.73 -0.49 -1.49
C ALA A 34 -7.30 -0.86 -1.10
N ALA A 35 -7.16 -1.95 -0.39
CA ALA A 35 -5.86 -2.56 -0.09
C ALA A 35 -6.07 -4.03 0.25
N CYS A 36 -5.06 -4.86 0.04
CA CYS A 36 -5.19 -6.27 0.37
C CYS A 36 -5.03 -6.53 1.87
N ARG A 37 -5.49 -7.71 2.28
CA ARG A 37 -5.41 -8.16 3.69
C ARG A 37 -3.98 -8.10 4.24
N LEU A 38 -2.98 -8.33 3.40
CA LEU A 38 -1.57 -8.34 3.78
C LEU A 38 -1.09 -6.97 4.27
N LEU A 39 -1.70 -5.88 3.82
CA LEU A 39 -1.28 -4.53 4.22
C LEU A 39 -1.30 -4.36 5.73
N TYR A 40 -2.28 -4.88 6.42
CA TYR A 40 -2.42 -4.66 7.86
C TYR A 40 -1.21 -5.18 8.66
N PRO A 41 -0.81 -6.47 8.56
CA PRO A 41 0.38 -6.93 9.26
C PRO A 41 1.67 -6.26 8.76
N GLU A 42 1.77 -5.96 7.47
CA GLU A 42 2.94 -5.24 6.94
C GLU A 42 3.05 -3.83 7.53
N ALA A 43 1.94 -3.11 7.61
CA ALA A 43 1.94 -1.75 8.18
C ALA A 43 2.30 -1.77 9.67
N ARG A 44 1.79 -2.73 10.42
CA ARG A 44 2.16 -2.89 11.83
C ARG A 44 3.63 -3.22 12.00
N ALA A 45 4.15 -4.09 11.15
CA ALA A 45 5.58 -4.41 11.15
C ALA A 45 6.42 -3.17 10.77
N GLY A 46 5.95 -2.38 9.82
CA GLY A 46 6.61 -1.14 9.42
C GLY A 46 6.67 -0.09 10.54
N LEU A 47 5.59 0.07 11.31
CA LEU A 47 5.60 0.96 12.48
C LEU A 47 6.57 0.48 13.55
N ALA A 48 6.58 -0.81 13.84
CA ALA A 48 7.49 -1.39 14.81
C ALA A 48 8.95 -1.20 14.41
N GLN A 49 9.26 -1.40 13.13
CA GLN A 49 10.60 -1.19 12.59
C GLN A 49 11.01 0.29 12.67
N ALA A 50 10.11 1.21 12.30
CA ALA A 50 10.39 2.65 12.38
C ALA A 50 10.70 3.09 13.81
N ARG A 51 10.01 2.50 14.80
CA ARG A 51 10.29 2.75 16.21
C ARG A 51 11.67 2.24 16.61
N ARG A 52 12.01 0.99 16.23
CA ARG A 52 13.32 0.41 16.55
C ARG A 52 14.47 1.18 15.90
N MET A 53 14.25 1.74 14.72
CA MET A 53 15.26 2.50 13.98
C MET A 53 15.29 4.00 14.36
N GLY A 54 14.47 4.44 15.31
CA GLY A 54 14.43 5.82 15.77
C GLY A 54 13.70 6.80 14.85
N ARG A 55 13.09 6.34 13.76
CA ARG A 55 12.30 7.21 12.87
C ARG A 55 10.95 7.59 13.46
N LEU A 56 10.43 6.78 14.38
CA LEU A 56 9.19 7.04 15.10
C LEU A 56 9.50 7.07 16.60
N PRO A 57 9.49 8.25 17.25
CA PRO A 57 9.72 8.34 18.69
C PRO A 57 8.71 7.53 19.50
N ALA A 58 9.17 6.90 20.57
CA ALA A 58 8.33 6.06 21.43
C ALA A 58 7.07 6.77 21.93
N ARG A 59 7.16 8.09 22.21
CA ARG A 59 6.03 8.89 22.69
C ARG A 59 4.89 9.01 21.67
N PHE A 60 5.18 8.80 20.37
CA PHE A 60 4.17 8.86 19.31
C PHE A 60 3.67 7.49 18.87
N ALA A 61 4.23 6.40 19.38
CA ALA A 61 3.90 5.05 18.91
C ALA A 61 2.42 4.71 19.11
N GLY A 62 1.85 5.08 20.26
CA GLY A 62 0.43 4.84 20.55
C GLY A 62 -0.50 5.64 19.62
N ALA A 63 -0.20 6.91 19.38
CA ALA A 63 -0.97 7.75 18.46
C ALA A 63 -0.88 7.25 17.02
N SER A 64 0.30 6.85 16.57
CA SER A 64 0.52 6.29 15.25
C SER A 64 -0.25 4.99 15.04
N ARG A 65 -0.27 4.12 16.06
CA ARG A 65 -1.06 2.89 16.03
C ARG A 65 -2.56 3.19 15.91
N ARG A 66 -3.07 4.16 16.67
CA ARG A 66 -4.49 4.56 16.58
C ARG A 66 -4.83 5.13 15.20
N THR A 67 -3.94 5.92 14.61
CA THR A 67 -4.12 6.44 13.25
C THR A 67 -4.19 5.30 12.24
N LEU A 68 -3.28 4.34 12.35
CA LEU A 68 -3.28 3.15 11.48
C LEU A 68 -4.62 2.42 11.55
N GLU A 69 -5.10 2.15 12.77
CA GLU A 69 -6.36 1.42 12.96
C GLU A 69 -7.56 2.19 12.38
N ALA A 70 -7.60 3.52 12.58
CA ALA A 70 -8.67 4.36 12.06
C ALA A 70 -8.69 4.37 10.53
N LEU A 71 -7.52 4.51 9.89
CA LEU A 71 -7.42 4.47 8.43
C LEU A 71 -7.78 3.09 7.89
N TRP A 72 -7.30 2.03 8.53
CA TRP A 72 -7.61 0.66 8.12
C TRP A 72 -9.11 0.35 8.15
N ALA A 73 -9.82 0.92 9.11
CA ALA A 73 -11.28 0.73 9.22
C ALA A 73 -12.03 1.29 8.00
N ASP A 74 -11.45 2.25 7.27
CA ASP A 74 -12.05 2.85 6.09
C ASP A 74 -11.61 2.19 4.78
N VAL A 75 -10.76 1.16 4.85
CA VAL A 75 -10.26 0.46 3.66
C VAL A 75 -11.24 -0.62 3.21
N GLU A 76 -11.51 -0.66 1.92
CA GLU A 76 -12.15 -1.80 1.28
C GLU A 76 -11.09 -2.90 1.11
N VAL A 77 -11.19 -3.94 1.91
CA VAL A 77 -10.16 -4.98 1.98
C VAL A 77 -10.33 -5.99 0.86
N VAL A 78 -9.27 -6.20 0.08
CA VAL A 78 -9.19 -7.26 -0.92
C VAL A 78 -8.62 -8.50 -0.24
N GLU A 79 -9.39 -9.57 -0.20
CA GLU A 79 -8.94 -10.84 0.37
C GLU A 79 -7.95 -11.55 -0.57
N ILE A 80 -6.96 -12.22 -0.01
CA ILE A 80 -5.97 -12.99 -0.76
C ILE A 80 -6.56 -14.38 -0.99
N THR A 81 -7.41 -14.48 -2.01
CA THR A 81 -8.06 -15.73 -2.41
C THR A 81 -7.10 -16.59 -3.23
N LEU A 82 -7.51 -17.84 -3.53
CA LEU A 82 -6.77 -18.68 -4.47
C LEU A 82 -6.54 -17.96 -5.80
N HIS A 83 -7.57 -17.31 -6.34
CA HIS A 83 -7.48 -16.57 -7.60
C HIS A 83 -6.45 -15.43 -7.53
N VAL A 84 -6.52 -14.60 -6.49
CA VAL A 84 -5.56 -13.51 -6.28
C VAL A 84 -4.14 -14.06 -6.11
N GLY A 85 -4.00 -15.15 -5.35
CA GLY A 85 -2.70 -15.81 -5.16
C GLY A 85 -2.09 -16.33 -6.46
N GLN A 86 -2.89 -16.95 -7.32
CA GLN A 86 -2.42 -17.41 -8.63
C GLN A 86 -2.02 -16.25 -9.54
N ALA A 87 -2.85 -15.19 -9.60
CA ALA A 87 -2.54 -14.00 -10.37
C ALA A 87 -1.26 -13.32 -9.86
N ALA A 88 -1.05 -13.30 -8.54
CA ALA A 88 0.18 -12.77 -7.94
C ALA A 88 1.40 -13.59 -8.35
N GLY A 89 1.29 -14.92 -8.36
CA GLY A 89 2.35 -15.80 -8.83
C GLY A 89 2.76 -15.50 -10.27
N ASP A 90 1.77 -15.36 -11.15
CA ASP A 90 2.01 -15.00 -12.54
C ASP A 90 2.68 -13.64 -12.68
N ALA A 91 2.20 -12.65 -11.92
CA ALA A 91 2.78 -11.29 -11.92
C ALA A 91 4.22 -11.29 -11.41
N ALA A 92 4.52 -12.07 -10.36
CA ALA A 92 5.87 -12.20 -9.82
C ALA A 92 6.84 -12.72 -10.89
N GLU A 93 6.45 -13.75 -11.62
CA GLU A 93 7.27 -14.31 -12.69
C GLU A 93 7.42 -13.35 -13.87
N GLN A 94 6.32 -12.75 -14.30
CA GLN A 94 6.30 -11.86 -15.47
C GLN A 94 7.08 -10.57 -15.24
N HIS A 95 6.99 -9.98 -14.04
CA HIS A 95 7.56 -8.67 -13.75
C HIS A 95 8.79 -8.70 -12.83
N GLY A 96 9.22 -9.87 -12.39
CA GLY A 96 10.36 -10.01 -11.50
C GLY A 96 10.11 -9.40 -10.12
N LEU A 97 8.86 -9.48 -9.62
CA LEU A 97 8.47 -8.93 -8.33
C LEU A 97 8.69 -9.94 -7.21
N ARG A 98 8.98 -9.42 -6.02
CA ARG A 98 8.89 -10.23 -4.80
C ARG A 98 7.43 -10.61 -4.56
N GLY A 99 7.20 -11.75 -3.88
CA GLY A 99 5.85 -12.29 -3.71
C GLY A 99 4.84 -11.31 -3.12
N TYR A 100 5.24 -10.58 -2.07
CA TYR A 100 4.32 -9.62 -1.43
C TYR A 100 4.01 -8.41 -2.33
N ASP A 101 4.95 -7.92 -3.13
CA ASP A 101 4.69 -6.85 -4.11
C ASP A 101 3.75 -7.35 -5.21
N ALA A 102 3.93 -8.59 -5.65
CA ALA A 102 3.05 -9.22 -6.63
C ALA A 102 1.62 -9.38 -6.09
N VAL A 103 1.45 -9.67 -4.79
CA VAL A 103 0.14 -9.72 -4.15
C VAL A 103 -0.54 -8.35 -4.19
N HIS A 104 0.20 -7.28 -3.92
CA HIS A 104 -0.35 -5.92 -4.03
C HIS A 104 -0.80 -5.61 -5.46
N LEU A 105 0.03 -5.94 -6.46
CA LEU A 105 -0.32 -5.71 -7.86
C LEU A 105 -1.58 -6.48 -8.27
N ALA A 106 -1.61 -7.77 -8.00
CA ALA A 106 -2.76 -8.62 -8.32
C ALA A 106 -4.02 -8.15 -7.61
N SER A 107 -3.91 -7.71 -6.35
CA SER A 107 -5.04 -7.19 -5.59
C SER A 107 -5.57 -5.88 -6.17
N ALA A 108 -4.69 -4.98 -6.61
CA ALA A 108 -5.09 -3.74 -7.26
C ALA A 108 -5.88 -4.01 -8.55
N VAL A 109 -5.40 -4.95 -9.36
CA VAL A 109 -6.10 -5.37 -10.59
C VAL A 109 -7.45 -6.01 -10.27
N HIS A 110 -7.48 -6.90 -9.28
CA HIS A 110 -8.73 -7.56 -8.85
C HIS A 110 -9.77 -6.56 -8.34
N ALA A 111 -9.34 -5.53 -7.63
CA ALA A 111 -10.22 -4.48 -7.13
C ALA A 111 -10.71 -3.53 -8.23
N SER A 112 -10.24 -3.69 -9.45
CA SER A 112 -10.51 -2.76 -10.56
C SER A 112 -10.13 -1.34 -10.20
N ALA A 113 -8.99 -1.17 -9.51
CA ALA A 113 -8.51 0.13 -9.09
C ALA A 113 -8.20 1.01 -10.30
N ASP A 114 -8.56 2.28 -10.21
CA ASP A 114 -8.23 3.27 -11.22
C ASP A 114 -6.76 3.68 -11.16
N ALA A 115 -6.19 3.66 -9.96
CA ALA A 115 -4.78 3.98 -9.74
C ALA A 115 -4.19 3.20 -8.57
N LEU A 116 -2.90 2.94 -8.65
CA LEU A 116 -2.09 2.36 -7.56
C LEU A 116 -1.23 3.47 -6.95
N VAL A 117 -1.35 3.67 -5.65
CA VAL A 117 -0.52 4.61 -4.89
C VAL A 117 0.60 3.82 -4.22
N CYS A 118 1.84 4.16 -4.51
CA CYS A 118 2.99 3.34 -4.13
C CYS A 118 4.27 4.17 -4.03
N ALA A 119 5.18 3.76 -3.18
CA ALA A 119 6.51 4.36 -3.05
C ALA A 119 7.64 3.36 -3.40
N ASP A 120 7.30 2.20 -3.95
CA ASP A 120 8.26 1.19 -4.36
C ASP A 120 8.49 1.25 -5.87
N THR A 121 9.76 1.41 -6.28
CA THR A 121 10.13 1.58 -7.70
C THR A 121 9.74 0.38 -8.56
N ASP A 122 9.96 -0.83 -8.08
CA ASP A 122 9.69 -2.04 -8.87
C ASP A 122 8.19 -2.25 -9.04
N LEU A 123 7.41 -2.00 -8.00
CA LEU A 123 5.96 -2.13 -8.07
C LEU A 123 5.34 -1.05 -8.96
N LEU A 124 5.84 0.19 -8.89
CA LEU A 124 5.40 1.27 -9.79
C LEU A 124 5.64 0.89 -11.25
N ARG A 125 6.82 0.36 -11.57
CA ARG A 125 7.18 -0.08 -12.92
C ARG A 125 6.24 -1.18 -13.42
N ALA A 126 6.00 -2.18 -12.59
CA ALA A 126 5.14 -3.31 -12.94
C ALA A 126 3.68 -2.86 -13.14
N ALA A 127 3.19 -1.96 -12.29
CA ALA A 127 1.83 -1.43 -12.41
C ALA A 127 1.63 -0.68 -13.72
N LEU A 128 2.59 0.16 -14.11
CA LEU A 128 2.56 0.84 -15.41
C LEU A 128 2.54 -0.15 -16.56
N ALA A 129 3.36 -1.22 -16.49
CA ALA A 129 3.41 -2.25 -17.52
C ALA A 129 2.08 -3.00 -17.64
N CYS A 130 1.29 -3.08 -16.57
CA CYS A 130 -0.05 -3.68 -16.57
C CYS A 130 -1.15 -2.70 -17.04
N GLY A 131 -0.81 -1.48 -17.39
CA GLY A 131 -1.77 -0.46 -17.79
C GLY A 131 -2.49 0.25 -16.66
N LEU A 132 -2.06 0.07 -15.41
CA LEU A 132 -2.59 0.82 -14.27
C LEU A 132 -2.01 2.23 -14.24
N ALA A 133 -2.85 3.22 -13.94
CA ALA A 133 -2.35 4.53 -13.56
C ALA A 133 -1.67 4.41 -12.18
N VAL A 134 -0.61 5.18 -11.97
CA VAL A 134 0.13 5.16 -10.71
C VAL A 134 0.20 6.56 -10.11
N VAL A 135 0.20 6.62 -8.79
CA VAL A 135 0.50 7.81 -8.01
C VAL A 135 1.82 7.52 -7.29
N ASP A 136 2.85 8.21 -7.69
CA ASP A 136 4.21 8.01 -7.17
C ASP A 136 4.36 8.76 -5.84
N ALA A 137 4.41 8.02 -4.76
CA ALA A 137 4.54 8.58 -3.41
C ALA A 137 5.98 8.53 -2.88
N ARG A 138 7.00 8.43 -3.76
CA ARG A 138 8.40 8.40 -3.32
C ARG A 138 8.89 9.74 -2.77
N SER A 139 8.32 10.83 -3.24
CA SER A 139 8.73 12.16 -2.79
C SER A 139 7.61 13.18 -2.82
#